data_b5dc4bf7eb38e98b69fe4e3d02728f98
#
_entry.id   b5dc4bf7eb38e98b69fe4e3d02728f98
#
_cell.length_a   1.000
_cell.length_b   1.000
_cell.length_c   1.000
_cell.angle_alpha   90.00
_cell.angle_beta   90.00
_cell.angle_gamma   90.00
#
_symmetry.space_group_name_H-M   'P 1'
#
loop_
_entity.id
_entity.type
_entity.pdbx_description
1 polymer ?
#
loop_
_entity_poly.entity_id
_entity_poly.type
_entity_poly.pdbx_seq_one_letter_code
_entity_poly.pdbx_strand_id
1 'polypeptide(L)'
;LMSPPLVVAFALVGHTRINFDSEPIGVDKNGIAVYLRDIWPSDKVVTEAMSSITQESYALSYTNMFVGDEAWEALAVSKTVCYLWDETSTYIAKPPFLDLLAQKNGSRNEVSLNKTNSTLTSFNIKSAHILAVLGDSITTDHISPAGKISLDSPAGKYLSAKGITPAKFNSYGARRGHHEVMVRGTFANNRLQNKMVRPQEGGFTRVFGQVDGNYIQPLISNDISQIPSTISIFDASEIYGKTNTALVVFAGKEYGTGSSRDWAAKGCQLLGIKAVIAESFERIHRSNLVGMGIMPLQLPPTMPMENLRLRGDETIDVLVEPSFNDEHQSANQVLKLVIHRSSNSTNKKHTVLPVTLCINSSLEQRHFFAGGLLPYVWSQFL
;
A
#
# COMPACT_ATOMS: atom_id res chain seq x y z
N LEU A 1 17.20 -20.62 -2.55
CA LEU A 1 17.61 -20.19 -3.89
C LEU A 1 18.94 -20.84 -4.21
N MET A 2 19.05 -21.45 -5.39
CA MET A 2 20.29 -22.06 -5.87
C MET A 2 20.41 -21.91 -7.38
N SER A 3 21.61 -22.12 -7.93
CA SER A 3 21.83 -22.05 -9.37
C SER A 3 21.21 -23.26 -10.10
N PRO A 4 20.84 -23.15 -11.38
CA PRO A 4 20.30 -24.28 -12.15
C PRO A 4 21.17 -25.55 -12.10
N PRO A 5 22.52 -25.50 -12.20
CA PRO A 5 23.36 -26.68 -12.04
C PRO A 5 23.21 -27.35 -10.68
N LEU A 6 23.11 -26.60 -9.59
CA LEU A 6 22.89 -27.16 -8.25
C LEU A 6 21.48 -27.76 -8.11
N VAL A 7 20.46 -27.22 -8.77
CA VAL A 7 19.13 -27.85 -8.83
C VAL A 7 19.24 -29.27 -9.41
N VAL A 8 19.99 -29.43 -10.50
CA VAL A 8 20.24 -30.75 -11.11
C VAL A 8 20.99 -31.66 -10.14
N ALA A 9 22.04 -31.16 -9.47
CA ALA A 9 22.81 -31.91 -8.50
C ALA A 9 21.95 -32.45 -7.35
N PHE A 10 21.10 -31.60 -6.75
CA PHE A 10 20.16 -32.01 -5.70
C PHE A 10 19.09 -32.98 -6.21
N ALA A 11 18.65 -32.84 -7.46
CA ALA A 11 17.69 -33.75 -8.07
C ALA A 11 18.28 -35.16 -8.23
N LEU A 12 19.56 -35.26 -8.61
CA LEU A 12 20.28 -36.53 -8.70
C LEU A 12 20.41 -37.26 -7.34
N VAL A 13 20.67 -36.49 -6.28
CA VAL A 13 20.76 -37.01 -4.91
C VAL A 13 19.39 -37.35 -4.32
N GLY A 14 18.35 -36.68 -4.69
CA GLY A 14 16.98 -36.86 -4.20
C GLY A 14 16.67 -36.20 -2.86
N HIS A 15 17.62 -35.48 -2.23
CA HIS A 15 17.40 -34.71 -0.99
C HIS A 15 18.35 -33.51 -0.87
N THR A 16 18.04 -32.58 0.02
CA THR A 16 18.80 -31.34 0.22
C THR A 16 19.77 -31.34 1.40
N ARG A 17 19.97 -32.49 2.07
CA ARG A 17 20.80 -32.61 3.27
C ARG A 17 22.21 -33.14 2.98
N ILE A 18 22.66 -33.16 1.74
CA ILE A 18 23.97 -33.63 1.33
C ILE A 18 25.01 -32.51 1.51
N ASN A 19 26.21 -32.90 1.89
CA ASN A 19 27.42 -32.09 1.77
C ASN A 19 28.18 -32.52 0.50
N PHE A 20 28.10 -31.73 -0.56
CA PHE A 20 28.74 -32.04 -1.85
C PHE A 20 30.26 -32.10 -1.82
N ASP A 21 30.91 -31.54 -0.80
CA ASP A 21 32.38 -31.60 -0.65
C ASP A 21 32.85 -32.94 -0.10
N SER A 22 32.06 -33.63 0.72
CA SER A 22 32.47 -34.81 1.46
C SER A 22 31.63 -36.05 1.21
N GLU A 23 30.40 -35.90 0.72
CA GLU A 23 29.47 -37.01 0.54
C GLU A 23 29.27 -37.36 -0.95
N PRO A 24 29.17 -38.64 -1.32
CA PRO A 24 28.91 -39.06 -2.68
C PRO A 24 27.46 -38.76 -3.07
N ILE A 25 27.24 -38.37 -4.32
CA ILE A 25 25.91 -38.14 -4.90
C ILE A 25 25.21 -39.45 -5.29
N GLY A 26 25.95 -40.53 -5.34
CA GLY A 26 25.47 -41.87 -5.67
C GLY A 26 26.61 -42.85 -5.89
N VAL A 27 26.30 -43.99 -6.48
CA VAL A 27 27.28 -45.01 -6.88
C VAL A 27 27.12 -45.33 -8.36
N ASP A 28 28.23 -45.65 -9.02
CA ASP A 28 28.20 -46.08 -10.42
C ASP A 28 27.72 -47.56 -10.54
N LYS A 29 27.64 -48.05 -11.77
CA LYS A 29 27.20 -49.43 -12.10
C LYS A 29 28.12 -50.51 -11.48
N ASN A 30 29.35 -50.15 -11.03
CA ASN A 30 30.32 -51.02 -10.42
C ASN A 30 30.31 -50.90 -8.87
N GLY A 31 29.41 -50.09 -8.31
CA GLY A 31 29.33 -49.83 -6.88
C GLY A 31 30.37 -48.82 -6.36
N ILE A 32 31.04 -48.08 -7.24
CA ILE A 32 32.03 -47.05 -6.87
C ILE A 32 31.30 -45.74 -6.55
N ALA A 33 31.67 -45.11 -5.41
CA ALA A 33 31.12 -43.82 -5.01
C ALA A 33 31.44 -42.72 -6.02
N VAL A 34 30.41 -41.97 -6.44
CA VAL A 34 30.51 -40.84 -7.36
C VAL A 34 30.24 -39.55 -6.60
N TYR A 35 31.12 -38.59 -6.71
CA TYR A 35 31.00 -37.27 -6.08
C TYR A 35 30.61 -36.21 -7.09
N LEU A 36 30.09 -35.08 -6.62
CA LEU A 36 29.71 -33.98 -7.51
C LEU A 36 30.86 -33.49 -8.38
N ARG A 37 32.09 -33.45 -7.84
CA ARG A 37 33.30 -33.08 -8.58
C ARG A 37 33.63 -34.00 -9.76
N ASP A 38 33.18 -35.25 -9.71
CA ASP A 38 33.48 -36.26 -10.75
C ASP A 38 32.59 -36.06 -11.97
N ILE A 39 31.41 -35.45 -11.81
CA ILE A 39 30.45 -35.19 -12.87
C ILE A 39 30.37 -33.70 -13.25
N TRP A 40 31.00 -32.80 -12.47
CA TRP A 40 30.96 -31.39 -12.76
C TRP A 40 31.70 -31.09 -14.07
N PRO A 41 31.02 -30.39 -15.02
CA PRO A 41 31.63 -30.13 -16.33
C PRO A 41 32.87 -29.23 -16.21
N SER A 42 33.92 -29.57 -16.93
CA SER A 42 35.10 -28.71 -17.05
C SER A 42 34.79 -27.47 -17.88
N ASP A 43 35.55 -26.37 -17.69
CA ASP A 43 35.41 -25.13 -18.46
C ASP A 43 35.49 -25.37 -19.97
N LYS A 44 36.28 -26.38 -20.39
CA LYS A 44 36.37 -26.77 -21.80
C LYS A 44 35.03 -27.30 -22.31
N VAL A 45 34.37 -28.18 -21.58
CA VAL A 45 33.05 -28.73 -21.95
C VAL A 45 31.99 -27.60 -21.99
N VAL A 46 32.03 -26.70 -21.01
CA VAL A 46 31.12 -25.54 -20.99
C VAL A 46 31.36 -24.65 -22.20
N THR A 47 32.62 -24.35 -22.53
CA THR A 47 32.97 -23.51 -23.69
C THR A 47 32.55 -24.18 -25.02
N GLU A 48 32.77 -25.50 -25.15
CA GLU A 48 32.28 -26.24 -26.31
C GLU A 48 30.77 -26.21 -26.45
N ALA A 49 30.04 -26.41 -25.35
CA ALA A 49 28.57 -26.30 -25.34
C ALA A 49 28.10 -24.89 -25.70
N MET A 50 28.77 -23.85 -25.18
CA MET A 50 28.44 -22.46 -25.49
C MET A 50 28.69 -22.13 -26.98
N SER A 51 29.70 -22.74 -27.62
CA SER A 51 29.98 -22.51 -29.05
C SER A 51 28.87 -22.97 -29.98
N SER A 52 27.99 -23.83 -29.55
CA SER A 52 26.80 -24.27 -30.29
C SER A 52 25.68 -23.22 -30.35
N ILE A 53 25.76 -22.20 -29.47
CA ILE A 53 24.79 -21.10 -29.45
C ILE A 53 25.24 -20.04 -30.48
N THR A 54 24.54 -19.99 -31.60
CA THR A 54 24.83 -19.09 -32.70
C THR A 54 23.86 -17.92 -32.73
N GLN A 55 24.21 -16.88 -33.51
CA GLN A 55 23.30 -15.75 -33.78
C GLN A 55 21.98 -16.23 -34.39
N GLU A 56 22.02 -17.28 -35.20
CA GLU A 56 20.82 -17.91 -35.80
C GLU A 56 19.92 -18.54 -34.74
N SER A 57 20.50 -19.16 -33.70
CA SER A 57 19.75 -19.70 -32.56
C SER A 57 18.95 -18.62 -31.86
N TYR A 58 19.53 -17.44 -31.65
CA TYR A 58 18.84 -16.28 -31.10
C TYR A 58 17.74 -15.79 -32.07
N ALA A 59 18.09 -15.58 -33.36
CA ALA A 59 17.13 -15.11 -34.35
C ALA A 59 15.91 -16.04 -34.42
N LEU A 60 16.12 -17.35 -34.42
CA LEU A 60 15.05 -18.34 -34.45
C LEU A 60 14.18 -18.28 -33.18
N SER A 61 14.80 -18.15 -32.00
CA SER A 61 14.08 -18.06 -30.72
C SER A 61 13.25 -16.78 -30.61
N TYR A 62 13.68 -15.68 -31.24
CA TYR A 62 12.99 -14.40 -31.16
C TYR A 62 12.06 -14.11 -32.35
N THR A 63 12.08 -14.93 -33.41
CA THR A 63 11.27 -14.70 -34.63
C THR A 63 9.78 -14.57 -34.32
N ASN A 64 9.28 -15.35 -33.39
CA ASN A 64 7.86 -15.37 -33.03
C ASN A 64 7.57 -14.78 -31.64
N MET A 65 8.50 -13.99 -31.07
CA MET A 65 8.36 -13.49 -29.71
C MET A 65 7.11 -12.63 -29.47
N PHE A 66 6.63 -11.96 -30.53
CA PHE A 66 5.43 -11.12 -30.47
C PHE A 66 4.16 -11.82 -30.98
N VAL A 67 4.25 -13.09 -31.34
CA VAL A 67 3.09 -13.89 -31.78
C VAL A 67 2.56 -14.63 -30.54
N GLY A 68 1.29 -14.40 -30.19
CA GLY A 68 0.61 -15.09 -29.10
C GLY A 68 0.08 -16.46 -29.53
N ASP A 69 -0.55 -17.17 -28.60
CA ASP A 69 -1.36 -18.33 -28.91
C ASP A 69 -2.68 -17.92 -29.60
N GLU A 70 -3.46 -18.90 -30.05
CA GLU A 70 -4.74 -18.64 -30.72
C GLU A 70 -5.71 -17.82 -29.87
N ALA A 71 -5.72 -18.02 -28.55
CA ALA A 71 -6.59 -17.28 -27.64
C ALA A 71 -6.16 -15.82 -27.52
N TRP A 72 -4.83 -15.56 -27.52
CA TRP A 72 -4.28 -14.21 -27.53
C TRP A 72 -4.59 -13.47 -28.85
N GLU A 73 -4.36 -14.12 -29.99
CA GLU A 73 -4.61 -13.53 -31.31
C GLU A 73 -6.10 -13.28 -31.58
N ALA A 74 -6.98 -14.08 -30.96
CA ALA A 74 -8.43 -13.91 -31.05
C ALA A 74 -8.98 -12.74 -30.25
N LEU A 75 -8.16 -12.09 -29.39
CA LEU A 75 -8.59 -10.93 -28.62
C LEU A 75 -8.90 -9.75 -29.55
N ALA A 76 -10.17 -9.33 -29.56
CA ALA A 76 -10.56 -8.11 -30.28
C ALA A 76 -9.97 -6.88 -29.61
N VAL A 77 -9.01 -6.24 -30.27
CA VAL A 77 -8.43 -4.98 -29.82
C VAL A 77 -9.07 -3.82 -30.60
N SER A 78 -9.72 -2.93 -29.87
CA SER A 78 -10.24 -1.69 -30.44
C SER A 78 -9.06 -0.74 -30.76
N LYS A 79 -8.91 -0.36 -32.04
CA LYS A 79 -7.92 0.61 -32.51
C LYS A 79 -8.40 2.03 -32.20
N THR A 80 -8.42 2.40 -30.94
CA THR A 80 -8.81 3.75 -30.47
C THR A 80 -7.63 4.47 -29.84
N VAL A 81 -7.57 5.80 -29.97
CA VAL A 81 -6.55 6.64 -29.32
C VAL A 81 -6.73 6.61 -27.79
N CYS A 82 -7.97 6.53 -27.32
CA CYS A 82 -8.31 6.46 -25.90
C CYS A 82 -8.90 5.09 -25.56
N TYR A 83 -8.57 4.58 -24.38
CA TYR A 83 -9.20 3.36 -23.87
C TYR A 83 -10.71 3.60 -23.64
N LEU A 84 -11.53 2.71 -24.16
CA LEU A 84 -12.98 2.70 -23.96
C LEU A 84 -13.28 1.97 -22.65
N TRP A 85 -13.62 2.71 -21.62
CA TRP A 85 -13.97 2.16 -20.31
C TRP A 85 -15.32 1.44 -20.39
N ASP A 86 -15.34 0.19 -19.93
CA ASP A 86 -16.56 -0.59 -19.73
C ASP A 86 -17.04 -0.41 -18.28
N GLU A 87 -18.07 0.37 -18.06
CA GLU A 87 -18.64 0.64 -16.74
C GLU A 87 -19.30 -0.58 -16.10
N THR A 88 -19.60 -1.62 -16.90
CA THR A 88 -20.14 -2.89 -16.39
C THR A 88 -19.06 -3.84 -15.90
N SER A 89 -17.81 -3.60 -16.26
CA SER A 89 -16.68 -4.41 -15.81
C SER A 89 -16.53 -4.37 -14.30
N THR A 90 -16.35 -5.53 -13.68
CA THR A 90 -16.04 -5.68 -12.27
C THR A 90 -14.58 -6.07 -12.01
N TYR A 91 -13.75 -6.05 -13.07
CA TYR A 91 -12.31 -6.32 -13.02
C TYR A 91 -11.45 -5.08 -13.28
N ILE A 92 -11.93 -4.19 -14.17
CA ILE A 92 -11.22 -2.97 -14.55
C ILE A 92 -12.21 -1.81 -14.45
N ALA A 93 -11.85 -0.76 -13.72
CA ALA A 93 -12.63 0.47 -13.63
C ALA A 93 -11.73 1.68 -13.89
N LYS A 94 -12.34 2.75 -14.43
CA LYS A 94 -11.62 4.02 -14.59
C LYS A 94 -11.08 4.48 -13.23
N PRO A 95 -9.77 4.71 -13.08
CA PRO A 95 -9.19 5.09 -11.79
C PRO A 95 -9.61 6.51 -11.41
N PRO A 96 -9.96 6.77 -10.13
CA PRO A 96 -10.44 8.09 -9.68
C PRO A 96 -9.33 9.13 -9.57
N PHE A 97 -8.06 8.72 -9.61
CA PHE A 97 -6.92 9.59 -9.33
C PHE A 97 -6.78 10.76 -10.32
N LEU A 98 -7.23 10.59 -11.57
CA LEU A 98 -7.21 11.65 -12.58
C LEU A 98 -8.38 12.63 -12.44
N ASP A 99 -9.55 12.15 -12.02
CA ASP A 99 -10.72 12.99 -11.81
C ASP A 99 -10.53 13.97 -10.63
N LEU A 100 -9.78 13.56 -9.62
CA LEU A 100 -9.35 14.43 -8.51
C LEU A 100 -8.48 15.61 -9.00
N LEU A 101 -7.75 15.43 -10.11
CA LEU A 101 -6.99 16.50 -10.75
C LEU A 101 -7.87 17.47 -11.52
N ALA A 102 -8.88 16.95 -12.24
CA ALA A 102 -9.82 17.78 -13.00
C ALA A 102 -10.66 18.68 -12.08
N GLN A 103 -11.06 18.20 -10.90
CA GLN A 103 -11.79 18.97 -9.90
C GLN A 103 -10.97 20.13 -9.32
N LYS A 104 -9.66 19.94 -9.11
CA LYS A 104 -8.74 21.01 -8.67
C LYS A 104 -8.56 22.10 -9.74
N ASN A 105 -8.60 21.73 -11.02
CA ASN A 105 -8.45 22.66 -12.13
C ASN A 105 -9.74 23.44 -12.46
N GLY A 106 -10.92 22.94 -12.05
CA GLY A 106 -12.21 23.64 -12.20
C GLY A 106 -12.35 24.86 -11.29
N SER A 107 -11.63 24.91 -10.18
CA SER A 107 -11.43 26.11 -9.40
C SER A 107 -10.12 26.75 -9.90
N ARG A 108 -10.22 27.59 -10.94
CA ARG A 108 -9.11 28.39 -11.49
C ARG A 108 -8.59 29.40 -10.45
N ASN A 109 -8.03 28.91 -9.38
CA ASN A 109 -6.96 29.60 -8.68
C ASN A 109 -5.68 29.00 -9.20
N GLU A 110 -5.03 29.77 -10.09
CA GLU A 110 -3.71 29.51 -10.62
C GLU A 110 -2.83 28.92 -9.51
N VAL A 111 -2.45 27.63 -9.64
CA VAL A 111 -1.30 27.12 -8.95
C VAL A 111 -0.10 27.78 -9.64
N SER A 112 0.07 29.08 -9.35
CA SER A 112 1.26 29.81 -9.71
C SER A 112 2.40 29.15 -8.95
N LEU A 113 3.22 28.39 -9.64
CA LEU A 113 4.46 27.78 -9.16
C LEU A 113 5.41 28.81 -8.49
N ASN A 114 5.05 30.10 -8.50
CA ASN A 114 5.86 31.21 -8.00
C ASN A 114 5.30 31.88 -6.72
N LYS A 115 4.26 31.33 -6.06
CA LYS A 115 3.78 31.86 -4.77
C LYS A 115 4.17 30.93 -3.63
N THR A 116 5.44 31.06 -3.19
CA THR A 116 6.07 30.27 -2.14
C THR A 116 5.52 30.47 -0.72
N ASN A 117 4.72 31.50 -0.44
CA ASN A 117 4.43 31.89 0.95
C ASN A 117 3.00 31.61 1.46
N SER A 118 2.04 31.17 0.63
CA SER A 118 0.67 30.88 1.10
C SER A 118 0.28 29.41 1.03
N THR A 119 1.13 28.55 0.46
CA THR A 119 0.80 27.17 0.11
C THR A 119 1.02 26.16 1.24
N LEU A 120 1.82 26.47 2.21
CA LEU A 120 2.31 25.52 3.22
C LEU A 120 1.36 25.32 4.40
N THR A 121 0.66 26.34 4.82
CA THR A 121 -0.41 26.19 5.83
C THR A 121 -1.58 25.33 5.33
N SER A 122 -1.67 25.12 4.01
CA SER A 122 -2.67 24.21 3.43
C SER A 122 -2.40 22.73 3.69
N PHE A 123 -1.20 22.38 4.12
CA PHE A 123 -0.82 21.01 4.51
C PHE A 123 -1.03 20.70 5.99
N ASN A 124 -1.48 21.68 6.79
CA ASN A 124 -1.89 21.40 8.14
C ASN A 124 -3.04 20.40 8.15
N ILE A 125 -2.90 19.36 8.95
CA ILE A 125 -4.00 18.46 9.27
C ILE A 125 -4.58 18.96 10.60
N LYS A 126 -5.89 19.16 10.65
CA LYS A 126 -6.58 19.60 11.86
C LYS A 126 -7.72 18.65 12.18
N SER A 127 -7.87 18.35 13.46
CA SER A 127 -8.96 17.52 14.00
C SER A 127 -9.14 16.19 13.27
N ALA A 128 -8.05 15.58 12.80
CA ALA A 128 -8.11 14.27 12.15
C ALA A 128 -8.50 13.19 13.15
N HIS A 129 -9.30 12.23 12.71
CA HIS A 129 -9.65 11.07 13.50
C HIS A 129 -8.70 9.89 13.26
N ILE A 130 -8.51 9.08 14.28
CA ILE A 130 -7.67 7.87 14.20
C ILE A 130 -8.53 6.76 13.59
N LEU A 131 -8.10 6.27 12.41
CA LEU A 131 -8.78 5.16 11.74
C LEU A 131 -8.30 3.80 12.27
N ALA A 132 -7.02 3.68 12.62
CA ALA A 132 -6.44 2.47 13.18
C ALA A 132 -5.20 2.78 14.05
N VAL A 133 -5.04 1.96 15.10
CA VAL A 133 -3.84 1.91 15.94
C VAL A 133 -3.24 0.51 15.83
N LEU A 134 -2.15 0.40 15.09
CA LEU A 134 -1.55 -0.87 14.69
C LEU A 134 -0.26 -1.16 15.49
N GLY A 135 0.21 -2.39 15.45
CA GLY A 135 1.47 -2.80 16.08
C GLY A 135 2.69 -2.65 15.16
N ASP A 136 3.75 -3.37 15.52
CA ASP A 136 4.98 -3.48 14.74
C ASP A 136 4.81 -4.38 13.52
N SER A 137 5.70 -4.27 12.55
CA SER A 137 5.84 -5.14 11.38
C SER A 137 4.53 -5.33 10.59
N ILE A 138 3.75 -4.26 10.47
CA ILE A 138 2.58 -4.25 9.60
C ILE A 138 3.05 -4.32 8.16
N THR A 139 2.80 -5.46 7.52
CA THR A 139 3.25 -5.71 6.15
C THR A 139 2.32 -5.07 5.12
N THR A 140 2.82 -4.91 3.90
CA THR A 140 1.99 -4.49 2.76
C THR A 140 0.84 -5.47 2.48
N ASP A 141 0.95 -6.76 2.89
CA ASP A 141 -0.14 -7.75 2.83
C ASP A 141 -1.24 -7.50 3.87
N HIS A 142 -0.92 -6.88 4.99
CA HIS A 142 -1.92 -6.43 5.97
C HIS A 142 -2.70 -5.22 5.46
N ILE A 143 -2.06 -4.35 4.69
CA ILE A 143 -2.64 -3.09 4.21
C ILE A 143 -3.37 -3.30 2.88
N SER A 144 -2.67 -3.84 1.87
CA SER A 144 -3.22 -4.09 0.53
C SER A 144 -3.81 -5.50 0.45
N PRO A 145 -5.07 -5.65 0.03
CA PRO A 145 -5.68 -6.97 -0.07
C PRO A 145 -5.10 -7.77 -1.24
N ALA A 146 -4.97 -9.10 -1.05
CA ALA A 146 -4.47 -10.01 -2.11
C ALA A 146 -5.28 -11.30 -2.23
N GLY A 147 -5.77 -11.84 -1.11
CA GLY A 147 -6.44 -13.14 -1.01
C GLY A 147 -7.86 -13.17 -1.57
N LYS A 148 -8.59 -14.23 -1.21
CA LYS A 148 -10.00 -14.41 -1.57
C LYS A 148 -10.89 -13.30 -0.99
N ILE A 149 -11.94 -12.95 -1.72
CA ILE A 149 -12.96 -12.00 -1.28
C ILE A 149 -14.05 -12.78 -0.53
N SER A 150 -14.26 -12.45 0.74
CA SER A 150 -15.33 -13.04 1.55
C SER A 150 -16.67 -12.42 1.18
N LEU A 151 -17.76 -13.21 1.25
CA LEU A 151 -19.12 -12.75 0.97
C LEU A 151 -19.55 -11.62 1.90
N ASP A 152 -19.21 -11.72 3.19
CA ASP A 152 -19.61 -10.75 4.20
C ASP A 152 -18.73 -9.49 4.25
N SER A 153 -17.62 -9.49 3.49
CA SER A 153 -16.75 -8.33 3.39
C SER A 153 -17.40 -7.17 2.62
N PRO A 154 -16.98 -5.92 2.83
CA PRO A 154 -17.45 -4.78 2.03
C PRO A 154 -17.30 -5.00 0.53
N ALA A 155 -16.20 -5.64 0.08
CA ALA A 155 -15.97 -5.98 -1.31
C ALA A 155 -16.93 -7.07 -1.82
N GLY A 156 -17.21 -8.11 -1.00
CA GLY A 156 -18.16 -9.16 -1.34
C GLY A 156 -19.58 -8.61 -1.50
N LYS A 157 -20.02 -7.77 -0.57
CA LYS A 157 -21.32 -7.07 -0.65
C LYS A 157 -21.40 -6.20 -1.90
N TYR A 158 -20.34 -5.46 -2.23
CA TYR A 158 -20.26 -4.65 -3.44
C TYR A 158 -20.40 -5.50 -4.71
N LEU A 159 -19.66 -6.61 -4.82
CA LEU A 159 -19.74 -7.52 -5.97
C LEU A 159 -21.11 -8.21 -6.07
N SER A 160 -21.70 -8.61 -4.94
CA SER A 160 -23.06 -9.17 -4.90
C SER A 160 -24.10 -8.17 -5.41
N ALA A 161 -23.98 -6.90 -5.01
CA ALA A 161 -24.86 -5.83 -5.49
C ALA A 161 -24.70 -5.57 -7.00
N LYS A 162 -23.53 -5.88 -7.58
CA LYS A 162 -23.28 -5.89 -9.04
C LYS A 162 -23.75 -7.19 -9.74
N GLY A 163 -24.42 -8.09 -9.03
CA GLY A 163 -24.93 -9.35 -9.58
C GLY A 163 -23.87 -10.46 -9.74
N ILE A 164 -22.68 -10.30 -9.18
CA ILE A 164 -21.64 -11.33 -9.22
C ILE A 164 -21.89 -12.35 -8.11
N THR A 165 -21.96 -13.63 -8.48
CA THR A 165 -22.13 -14.71 -7.51
C THR A 165 -20.83 -14.97 -6.73
N PRO A 166 -20.91 -15.46 -5.46
CA PRO A 166 -19.73 -15.74 -4.64
C PRO A 166 -18.70 -16.66 -5.30
N ALA A 167 -19.14 -17.63 -6.10
CA ALA A 167 -18.26 -18.53 -6.86
C ALA A 167 -17.40 -17.79 -7.91
N LYS A 168 -17.85 -16.61 -8.36
CA LYS A 168 -17.18 -15.75 -9.35
C LYS A 168 -16.45 -14.55 -8.74
N PHE A 169 -16.39 -14.44 -7.43
CA PHE A 169 -15.70 -13.29 -6.77
C PHE A 169 -14.22 -13.26 -7.12
N ASN A 170 -13.59 -14.44 -7.23
CA ASN A 170 -12.16 -14.57 -7.44
C ASN A 170 -11.38 -13.93 -6.24
N SER A 171 -10.21 -13.35 -6.49
CA SER A 171 -9.38 -12.73 -5.48
C SER A 171 -9.23 -11.22 -5.69
N TYR A 172 -8.82 -10.49 -4.64
CA TYR A 172 -8.44 -9.09 -4.77
C TYR A 172 -7.32 -8.90 -5.79
N GLY A 173 -6.34 -9.83 -5.83
CA GLY A 173 -5.25 -9.77 -6.80
C GLY A 173 -5.74 -9.82 -8.26
N ALA A 174 -6.76 -10.64 -8.56
CA ALA A 174 -7.37 -10.71 -9.88
C ALA A 174 -8.15 -9.43 -10.23
N ARG A 175 -8.63 -8.69 -9.24
CA ARG A 175 -9.44 -7.47 -9.41
C ARG A 175 -8.67 -6.19 -9.11
N ARG A 176 -7.34 -6.24 -9.06
CA ARG A 176 -6.48 -5.08 -8.73
C ARG A 176 -6.63 -3.88 -9.67
N GLY A 177 -7.21 -4.06 -10.86
CA GLY A 177 -7.58 -2.99 -11.79
C GLY A 177 -8.90 -2.29 -11.45
N HIS A 178 -9.61 -2.73 -10.39
CA HIS A 178 -10.88 -2.17 -9.98
C HIS A 178 -10.79 -1.51 -8.60
N HIS A 179 -10.63 -0.19 -8.57
CA HIS A 179 -10.38 0.57 -7.34
C HIS A 179 -11.45 0.41 -6.27
N GLU A 180 -12.73 0.30 -6.67
CA GLU A 180 -13.86 0.11 -5.74
C GLU A 180 -13.77 -1.23 -4.98
N VAL A 181 -13.27 -2.28 -5.62
CA VAL A 181 -13.03 -3.57 -4.97
C VAL A 181 -11.81 -3.47 -4.04
N MET A 182 -10.74 -2.85 -4.53
CA MET A 182 -9.49 -2.78 -3.79
C MET A 182 -9.58 -1.92 -2.52
N VAL A 183 -10.25 -0.77 -2.58
CA VAL A 183 -10.41 0.10 -1.40
C VAL A 183 -11.21 -0.60 -0.31
N ARG A 184 -12.22 -1.37 -0.67
CA ARG A 184 -13.05 -2.15 0.28
C ARG A 184 -12.29 -3.28 0.95
N GLY A 185 -11.15 -3.68 0.41
CA GLY A 185 -10.26 -4.68 0.99
C GLY A 185 -9.04 -4.07 1.69
N THR A 186 -8.85 -2.75 1.64
CA THR A 186 -7.73 -2.09 2.31
C THR A 186 -7.85 -2.28 3.82
N PHE A 187 -6.78 -2.77 4.45
CA PHE A 187 -6.75 -3.22 5.85
C PHE A 187 -7.68 -4.39 6.19
N ALA A 188 -8.23 -5.10 5.22
CA ALA A 188 -9.18 -6.21 5.49
C ALA A 188 -8.49 -7.57 5.71
N ASN A 189 -7.18 -7.61 5.97
CA ASN A 189 -6.49 -8.85 6.29
C ASN A 189 -6.99 -9.44 7.62
N ASN A 190 -7.37 -10.73 7.62
CA ASN A 190 -7.95 -11.41 8.78
C ASN A 190 -7.04 -11.46 10.01
N ARG A 191 -5.72 -11.30 9.83
CA ARG A 191 -4.72 -11.28 10.90
C ARG A 191 -4.36 -9.87 11.37
N LEU A 192 -4.98 -8.84 10.81
CA LEU A 192 -4.74 -7.47 11.25
C LEU A 192 -5.24 -7.30 12.67
N GLN A 193 -4.43 -6.73 13.53
CA GLN A 193 -4.77 -6.41 14.91
C GLN A 193 -4.82 -4.90 15.11
N ASN A 194 -6.01 -4.33 15.03
CA ASN A 194 -6.24 -2.95 15.41
C ASN A 194 -6.44 -2.85 16.94
N LYS A 195 -5.55 -2.16 17.64
CA LYS A 195 -5.58 -2.02 19.11
C LYS A 195 -6.89 -1.36 19.60
N MET A 196 -7.60 -0.61 18.74
CA MET A 196 -8.87 0.05 19.08
C MET A 196 -10.04 -0.93 19.29
N VAL A 197 -9.93 -2.15 18.76
CA VAL A 197 -11.03 -3.14 18.76
C VAL A 197 -10.65 -4.48 19.39
N ARG A 198 -9.50 -4.53 20.09
CA ARG A 198 -9.08 -5.79 20.75
C ARG A 198 -10.18 -6.37 21.64
N PRO A 199 -10.33 -7.69 21.67
CA PRO A 199 -9.48 -8.74 21.07
C PRO A 199 -9.86 -9.11 19.63
N GLN A 200 -10.74 -8.37 18.97
CA GLN A 200 -11.17 -8.65 17.60
C GLN A 200 -10.02 -8.47 16.61
N GLU A 201 -9.79 -9.46 15.75
CA GLU A 201 -8.87 -9.43 14.63
C GLU A 201 -9.60 -9.13 13.32
N GLY A 202 -8.85 -8.71 12.29
CA GLY A 202 -9.36 -8.38 10.97
C GLY A 202 -9.47 -6.87 10.72
N GLY A 203 -10.09 -6.52 9.60
CA GLY A 203 -10.22 -5.15 9.12
C GLY A 203 -11.32 -4.33 9.83
N PHE A 204 -11.30 -4.31 11.15
CA PHE A 204 -12.31 -3.64 11.97
C PHE A 204 -11.74 -2.43 12.71
N THR A 205 -12.62 -1.47 13.01
CA THR A 205 -12.32 -0.28 13.79
C THR A 205 -13.56 0.21 14.53
N ARG A 206 -13.41 1.33 15.25
CA ARG A 206 -14.51 2.09 15.87
C ARG A 206 -14.59 3.46 15.26
N VAL A 207 -15.79 4.03 15.23
CA VAL A 207 -16.04 5.42 14.86
C VAL A 207 -16.24 6.23 16.13
N PHE A 208 -15.57 7.37 16.23
CA PHE A 208 -15.64 8.29 17.34
C PHE A 208 -15.96 9.71 16.84
N GLY A 209 -16.60 10.49 17.69
CA GLY A 209 -16.71 11.93 17.54
C GLY A 209 -18.09 12.43 17.14
N GLN A 210 -18.25 13.74 17.36
CA GLN A 210 -19.28 14.58 16.74
C GLN A 210 -18.64 15.29 15.56
N VAL A 211 -19.24 15.25 14.40
CA VAL A 211 -18.86 16.07 13.28
C VAL A 211 -19.89 17.20 13.21
N ASP A 212 -19.43 18.46 13.33
CA ASP A 212 -20.22 19.68 13.26
C ASP A 212 -21.43 19.73 14.23
N GLY A 213 -21.23 19.25 15.47
CA GLY A 213 -22.28 19.29 16.50
C GLY A 213 -23.38 18.25 16.34
N ASN A 214 -23.38 17.48 15.27
CA ASN A 214 -24.25 16.34 15.05
C ASN A 214 -23.50 15.04 15.33
N TYR A 215 -24.11 14.12 16.08
CA TYR A 215 -23.60 12.75 16.15
C TYR A 215 -23.56 12.18 14.73
N ILE A 216 -22.46 11.50 14.37
CA ILE A 216 -22.41 10.76 13.11
C ILE A 216 -23.52 9.70 13.21
N GLN A 217 -24.67 9.99 12.58
CA GLN A 217 -25.73 8.99 12.48
C GLN A 217 -25.25 7.87 11.56
N PRO A 218 -25.28 6.61 11.98
CA PRO A 218 -24.99 5.53 11.07
C PRO A 218 -26.00 5.51 9.95
N LEU A 219 -25.51 5.36 8.73
CA LEU A 219 -26.31 5.31 7.52
C LEU A 219 -27.33 4.17 7.45
N ILE A 220 -27.40 3.36 8.46
CA ILE A 220 -28.18 2.11 8.47
C ILE A 220 -29.34 2.14 9.47
N SER A 221 -29.37 3.08 10.43
CA SER A 221 -30.53 3.24 11.30
C SER A 221 -30.62 4.65 11.89
N ASN A 222 -31.84 5.15 12.08
CA ASN A 222 -32.12 6.42 12.75
C ASN A 222 -31.90 6.36 14.28
N ASP A 223 -31.28 5.28 14.79
CA ASP A 223 -31.13 5.04 16.22
C ASP A 223 -29.62 4.95 16.57
N ILE A 224 -29.13 5.93 17.30
CA ILE A 224 -27.73 6.08 17.76
C ILE A 224 -27.30 4.92 18.68
N SER A 225 -28.25 4.25 19.33
CA SER A 225 -27.97 3.12 20.21
C SER A 225 -27.57 1.84 19.47
N GLN A 226 -27.63 1.84 18.13
CA GLN A 226 -27.40 0.68 17.27
C GLN A 226 -26.11 0.72 16.44
N ILE A 227 -25.17 1.69 16.67
CA ILE A 227 -23.83 1.56 16.05
C ILE A 227 -23.18 0.31 16.64
N PRO A 228 -22.81 -0.68 15.82
CA PRO A 228 -22.03 -1.80 16.31
C PRO A 228 -20.77 -1.27 17.01
N SER A 229 -20.40 -1.86 18.13
CA SER A 229 -19.17 -1.46 18.84
C SER A 229 -17.92 -1.50 17.93
N THR A 230 -18.02 -2.21 16.80
CA THR A 230 -16.99 -2.35 15.76
C THR A 230 -17.64 -2.41 14.38
N ILE A 231 -17.00 -1.75 13.41
CA ILE A 231 -17.39 -1.77 11.98
C ILE A 231 -16.16 -2.00 11.11
N SER A 232 -16.35 -2.28 9.82
CA SER A 232 -15.21 -2.40 8.92
C SER A 232 -14.47 -1.06 8.78
N ILE A 233 -13.16 -1.12 8.56
CA ILE A 233 -12.33 0.09 8.32
C ILE A 233 -12.85 0.85 7.10
N PHE A 234 -13.31 0.15 6.05
CA PHE A 234 -13.92 0.76 4.89
C PHE A 234 -15.20 1.53 5.24
N ASP A 235 -16.15 0.90 5.94
CA ASP A 235 -17.41 1.56 6.31
C ASP A 235 -17.16 2.76 7.23
N ALA A 236 -16.18 2.67 8.15
CA ALA A 236 -15.77 3.81 8.97
C ALA A 236 -15.23 4.97 8.13
N SER A 237 -14.41 4.67 7.13
CA SER A 237 -13.88 5.71 6.22
C SER A 237 -14.98 6.42 5.42
N GLU A 238 -16.00 5.68 4.98
CA GLU A 238 -17.18 6.25 4.30
C GLU A 238 -17.98 7.20 5.21
N ILE A 239 -18.11 6.83 6.50
CA ILE A 239 -18.78 7.69 7.49
C ILE A 239 -18.01 9.01 7.65
N TYR A 240 -16.70 8.94 7.88
CA TYR A 240 -15.84 10.13 8.02
C TYR A 240 -15.74 10.93 6.72
N GLY A 241 -15.76 10.26 5.55
CA GLY A 241 -15.72 10.88 4.24
C GLY A 241 -16.90 11.82 3.98
N LYS A 242 -18.12 11.50 4.48
CA LYS A 242 -19.32 12.34 4.33
C LYS A 242 -19.20 13.69 5.00
N THR A 243 -18.39 13.79 6.02
CA THR A 243 -18.15 15.02 6.77
C THR A 243 -16.79 15.64 6.41
N ASN A 244 -16.13 15.12 5.37
CA ASN A 244 -14.81 15.56 4.94
C ASN A 244 -13.76 15.54 6.07
N THR A 245 -13.92 14.62 7.02
CA THR A 245 -13.03 14.46 8.17
C THR A 245 -11.73 13.78 7.75
N ALA A 246 -10.59 14.43 8.03
CA ALA A 246 -9.29 13.84 7.77
C ALA A 246 -9.04 12.60 8.67
N LEU A 247 -8.36 11.60 8.13
CA LEU A 247 -8.04 10.37 8.85
C LEU A 247 -6.53 10.17 8.97
N VAL A 248 -6.11 9.56 10.07
CA VAL A 248 -4.73 9.16 10.32
C VAL A 248 -4.66 7.71 10.82
N VAL A 249 -3.51 7.09 10.59
CA VAL A 249 -3.18 5.75 11.10
C VAL A 249 -1.94 5.85 11.97
N PHE A 250 -1.98 5.19 13.13
CA PHE A 250 -0.81 5.00 13.97
C PHE A 250 -0.28 3.57 13.83
N ALA A 251 1.04 3.42 13.80
CA ALA A 251 1.71 2.12 13.71
C ALA A 251 3.02 2.08 14.50
N GLY A 252 3.49 0.89 14.78
CA GLY A 252 4.77 0.67 15.43
C GLY A 252 5.94 0.71 14.45
N LYS A 253 6.92 -0.18 14.67
CA LYS A 253 8.14 -0.30 13.86
C LYS A 253 7.87 -1.02 12.54
N GLU A 254 8.71 -0.72 11.53
CA GLU A 254 8.76 -1.41 10.23
C GLU A 254 7.41 -1.38 9.48
N TYR A 255 6.67 -0.26 9.55
CA TYR A 255 5.40 -0.13 8.84
C TYR A 255 5.59 -0.23 7.33
N GLY A 256 4.83 -1.11 6.69
CA GLY A 256 4.85 -1.33 5.25
C GLY A 256 5.93 -2.31 4.77
N THR A 257 6.53 -3.10 5.67
CA THR A 257 7.49 -4.15 5.29
C THR A 257 6.86 -5.19 4.35
N GLY A 258 7.68 -5.90 3.58
CA GLY A 258 7.24 -6.93 2.64
C GLY A 258 7.30 -6.51 1.18
N SER A 259 6.36 -7.00 0.35
CA SER A 259 6.32 -6.76 -1.09
C SER A 259 6.06 -5.29 -1.43
N SER A 260 6.63 -4.81 -2.54
CA SER A 260 6.42 -3.43 -3.05
C SER A 260 5.03 -3.29 -3.69
N ARG A 261 4.00 -3.12 -2.87
CA ARG A 261 2.61 -2.94 -3.32
C ARG A 261 2.18 -1.48 -3.20
N ASP A 262 2.02 -0.82 -4.32
CA ASP A 262 1.52 0.56 -4.38
C ASP A 262 0.06 0.67 -3.90
N TRP A 263 -0.74 -0.39 -4.03
CA TRP A 263 -2.09 -0.43 -3.47
C TRP A 263 -2.14 -0.26 -1.95
N ALA A 264 -1.07 -0.59 -1.24
CA ALA A 264 -0.96 -0.29 0.19
C ALA A 264 -0.98 1.22 0.49
N ALA A 265 -0.55 2.07 -0.45
CA ALA A 265 -0.67 3.53 -0.35
C ALA A 265 -1.92 4.06 -1.08
N LYS A 266 -2.26 3.54 -2.27
CA LYS A 266 -3.48 3.90 -3.01
C LYS A 266 -4.74 3.67 -2.20
N GLY A 267 -4.85 2.50 -1.57
CA GLY A 267 -5.98 2.18 -0.70
C GLY A 267 -6.10 3.16 0.47
N CYS A 268 -4.99 3.49 1.11
CA CYS A 268 -4.96 4.48 2.18
C CYS A 268 -5.44 5.87 1.71
N GLN A 269 -5.00 6.32 0.53
CA GLN A 269 -5.47 7.59 -0.04
C GLN A 269 -6.98 7.57 -0.29
N LEU A 270 -7.50 6.48 -0.86
CA LEU A 270 -8.93 6.32 -1.17
C LEU A 270 -9.80 6.23 0.10
N LEU A 271 -9.26 5.72 1.21
CA LEU A 271 -9.90 5.75 2.52
C LEU A 271 -9.88 7.15 3.18
N GLY A 272 -9.23 8.16 2.56
CA GLY A 272 -9.15 9.50 3.13
C GLY A 272 -8.03 9.70 4.16
N ILE A 273 -7.10 8.75 4.29
CA ILE A 273 -5.95 8.86 5.19
C ILE A 273 -5.00 9.94 4.68
N LYS A 274 -4.67 10.91 5.54
CA LYS A 274 -3.79 12.06 5.24
C LYS A 274 -2.37 11.85 5.77
N ALA A 275 -2.23 11.12 6.89
CA ALA A 275 -0.93 10.82 7.46
C ALA A 275 -0.90 9.41 8.07
N VAL A 276 0.27 8.81 8.02
CA VAL A 276 0.62 7.63 8.82
C VAL A 276 1.70 8.04 9.80
N ILE A 277 1.45 7.83 11.08
CA ILE A 277 2.38 8.13 12.17
C ILE A 277 2.93 6.79 12.68
N ALA A 278 4.23 6.55 12.53
CA ALA A 278 4.85 5.28 12.88
C ALA A 278 6.20 5.47 13.57
N GLU A 279 6.66 4.43 14.29
CA GLU A 279 8.01 4.44 14.87
C GLU A 279 9.09 4.31 13.78
N SER A 280 8.83 3.54 12.73
CA SER A 280 9.69 3.47 11.55
C SER A 280 8.92 2.94 10.33
N PHE A 281 9.45 3.22 9.14
CA PHE A 281 8.85 2.84 7.86
C PHE A 281 9.80 1.94 7.07
N GLU A 282 9.22 0.99 6.35
CA GLU A 282 9.93 0.36 5.24
C GLU A 282 10.10 1.37 4.09
N ARG A 283 11.28 1.34 3.47
CA ARG A 283 11.73 2.36 2.50
C ARG A 283 10.80 2.52 1.30
N ILE A 284 10.40 1.40 0.68
CA ILE A 284 9.57 1.43 -0.53
C ILE A 284 8.16 1.93 -0.20
N HIS A 285 7.58 1.42 0.88
CA HIS A 285 6.23 1.82 1.29
C HIS A 285 6.17 3.31 1.69
N ARG A 286 7.20 3.82 2.40
CA ARG A 286 7.34 5.25 2.69
C ARG A 286 7.31 6.09 1.41
N SER A 287 8.09 5.69 0.37
CA SER A 287 8.08 6.38 -0.92
C SER A 287 6.72 6.31 -1.61
N ASN A 288 6.03 5.19 -1.51
CA ASN A 288 4.68 5.03 -2.06
C ASN A 288 3.67 5.95 -1.35
N LEU A 289 3.76 6.11 -0.02
CA LEU A 289 2.92 7.06 0.72
C LEU A 289 3.12 8.49 0.21
N VAL A 290 4.39 8.92 0.08
CA VAL A 290 4.73 10.25 -0.48
C VAL A 290 4.20 10.40 -1.90
N GLY A 291 4.36 9.37 -2.74
CA GLY A 291 3.87 9.34 -4.12
C GLY A 291 2.35 9.43 -4.23
N MET A 292 1.62 9.08 -3.17
CA MET A 292 0.17 9.21 -3.07
C MET A 292 -0.28 10.44 -2.26
N GLY A 293 0.64 11.34 -1.87
CA GLY A 293 0.32 12.55 -1.12
C GLY A 293 -0.07 12.30 0.34
N ILE A 294 0.36 11.18 0.92
CA ILE A 294 0.15 10.83 2.33
C ILE A 294 1.42 11.15 3.10
N MET A 295 1.30 11.83 4.25
CA MET A 295 2.44 12.18 5.11
C MET A 295 2.96 10.95 5.86
N PRO A 296 4.20 10.46 5.62
CA PRO A 296 4.85 9.51 6.52
C PRO A 296 5.54 10.27 7.65
N LEU A 297 4.99 10.17 8.87
CA LEU A 297 5.47 10.88 10.06
C LEU A 297 6.11 9.89 11.03
N GLN A 298 7.39 10.09 11.33
CA GLN A 298 8.13 9.24 12.26
C GLN A 298 8.11 9.82 13.66
N LEU A 299 7.73 8.99 14.64
CA LEU A 299 7.80 9.30 16.04
C LEU A 299 9.27 9.42 16.51
N PRO A 300 9.58 10.30 17.48
CA PRO A 300 10.92 10.37 18.03
C PRO A 300 11.23 9.06 18.78
N PRO A 301 12.50 8.57 18.74
CA PRO A 301 12.89 7.33 19.43
C PRO A 301 12.61 7.35 20.95
N THR A 302 12.54 8.54 21.54
CA THR A 302 12.24 8.75 22.96
C THR A 302 10.76 8.56 23.31
N MET A 303 9.89 8.45 22.30
CA MET A 303 8.45 8.33 22.48
C MET A 303 7.89 7.15 21.64
N PRO A 304 8.08 5.90 22.08
CA PRO A 304 7.45 4.75 21.44
C PRO A 304 5.93 4.91 21.40
N MET A 305 5.30 4.36 20.39
CA MET A 305 3.85 4.47 20.19
C MET A 305 3.04 3.99 21.40
N GLU A 306 3.50 2.97 22.11
CA GLU A 306 2.84 2.44 23.31
C GLU A 306 2.74 3.47 24.44
N ASN A 307 3.72 4.35 24.56
CA ASN A 307 3.72 5.43 25.56
C ASN A 307 2.66 6.50 25.27
N LEU A 308 2.18 6.59 24.04
CA LEU A 308 1.08 7.50 23.67
C LEU A 308 -0.25 7.04 24.25
N ARG A 309 -0.41 5.75 24.59
CA ARG A 309 -1.64 5.17 25.19
C ARG A 309 -2.91 5.58 24.46
N LEU A 310 -2.87 5.47 23.11
CA LEU A 310 -3.97 5.84 22.26
C LEU A 310 -5.16 4.90 22.44
N ARG A 311 -6.35 5.49 22.54
CA ARG A 311 -7.63 4.79 22.69
C ARG A 311 -8.41 4.78 21.36
N GLY A 312 -8.10 5.73 20.46
CA GLY A 312 -8.76 5.94 19.20
C GLY A 312 -9.79 7.06 19.18
N ASP A 313 -10.19 7.56 20.36
CA ASP A 313 -11.12 8.68 20.53
C ASP A 313 -10.44 10.05 20.53
N GLU A 314 -9.12 10.08 20.35
CA GLU A 314 -8.36 11.31 20.22
C GLU A 314 -8.54 11.94 18.85
N THR A 315 -8.43 13.26 18.79
CA THR A 315 -8.28 14.00 17.54
C THR A 315 -6.83 14.50 17.40
N ILE A 316 -6.37 14.56 16.14
CA ILE A 316 -4.96 14.76 15.81
C ILE A 316 -4.80 16.01 14.96
N ASP A 317 -3.91 16.91 15.39
CA ASP A 317 -3.42 17.97 14.53
C ASP A 317 -1.97 17.71 14.13
N VAL A 318 -1.64 17.93 12.88
CA VAL A 318 -0.27 18.00 12.36
C VAL A 318 -0.05 19.41 11.87
N LEU A 319 0.85 20.13 12.52
CA LEU A 319 1.11 21.54 12.23
C LEU A 319 2.48 21.68 11.55
N VAL A 320 2.45 22.28 10.38
CA VAL A 320 3.62 22.62 9.60
C VAL A 320 4.08 24.02 10.04
N GLU A 321 5.32 24.14 10.46
CA GLU A 321 5.86 25.45 10.89
C GLU A 321 6.18 26.35 9.68
N PRO A 322 6.09 27.70 9.81
CA PRO A 322 6.34 28.63 8.71
C PRO A 322 7.74 28.57 8.11
N SER A 323 8.72 28.04 8.83
CA SER A 323 10.10 27.82 8.35
C SER A 323 10.23 26.73 7.27
N PHE A 324 9.14 26.07 6.95
CA PHE A 324 9.05 25.02 5.91
C PHE A 324 9.27 25.55 4.47
N ASN A 325 9.50 26.85 4.29
CA ASN A 325 9.40 27.52 2.98
C ASN A 325 10.64 27.48 2.10
N ASP A 326 11.78 26.98 2.56
CA ASP A 326 13.01 26.98 1.76
C ASP A 326 13.11 25.73 0.89
N GLU A 327 13.07 25.93 -0.43
CA GLU A 327 13.38 24.90 -1.46
C GLU A 327 14.74 24.22 -1.24
N HIS A 328 15.56 24.79 -0.36
CA HIS A 328 16.90 24.30 0.01
C HIS A 328 16.96 23.63 1.38
N GLN A 329 15.84 23.53 2.12
CA GLN A 329 15.86 22.83 3.41
C GLN A 329 15.87 21.32 3.23
N SER A 330 16.76 20.72 4.00
CA SER A 330 17.12 19.30 4.01
C SER A 330 15.93 18.36 4.20
N ALA A 331 16.09 17.16 3.67
CA ALA A 331 15.29 15.98 3.99
C ALA A 331 14.96 15.86 5.49
N ASN A 332 13.80 15.29 5.83
CA ASN A 332 13.38 14.96 7.18
C ASN A 332 13.08 16.17 8.09
N GLN A 333 12.12 16.96 7.70
CA GLN A 333 11.67 18.13 8.50
C GLN A 333 10.88 17.71 9.73
N VAL A 334 11.06 18.48 10.83
CA VAL A 334 10.36 18.25 12.09
C VAL A 334 9.05 19.04 12.09
N LEU A 335 7.94 18.35 12.28
CA LEU A 335 6.60 18.90 12.41
C LEU A 335 6.10 18.77 13.85
N LYS A 336 5.05 19.51 14.19
CA LYS A 336 4.40 19.45 15.50
C LYS A 336 3.16 18.58 15.42
N LEU A 337 3.16 17.45 16.12
CA LEU A 337 2.01 16.60 16.33
C LEU A 337 1.32 16.99 17.64
N VAL A 338 0.01 17.25 17.57
CA VAL A 338 -0.82 17.52 18.73
C VAL A 338 -1.90 16.46 18.84
N ILE A 339 -1.94 15.77 19.97
CA ILE A 339 -2.92 14.74 20.29
C ILE A 339 -3.89 15.33 21.31
N HIS A 340 -5.12 15.58 20.88
CA HIS A 340 -6.19 16.08 21.75
C HIS A 340 -6.96 14.92 22.35
N ARG A 341 -7.12 14.93 23.67
CA ARG A 341 -7.82 13.86 24.40
C ARG A 341 -9.20 14.32 24.88
N SER A 342 -10.16 13.42 24.85
CA SER A 342 -11.49 13.65 25.45
C SER A 342 -11.37 13.95 26.93
N SER A 343 -12.24 14.83 27.47
CA SER A 343 -12.22 15.40 28.83
C SER A 343 -12.35 14.40 29.98
N ASN A 344 -12.63 13.13 29.69
CA ASN A 344 -12.76 12.08 30.70
C ASN A 344 -11.43 11.38 31.07
N SER A 345 -10.29 11.80 30.52
CA SER A 345 -8.98 11.24 30.86
C SER A 345 -8.18 12.20 31.73
N THR A 346 -7.60 11.67 32.81
CA THR A 346 -6.82 12.37 33.80
C THR A 346 -5.77 13.34 33.26
N ASN A 347 -5.89 14.60 33.63
CA ASN A 347 -4.85 15.66 33.77
C ASN A 347 -4.13 16.28 32.57
N LYS A 348 -4.21 15.82 31.32
CA LYS A 348 -3.67 16.62 30.18
C LYS A 348 -4.68 16.59 29.04
N LYS A 349 -5.26 17.76 28.71
CA LYS A 349 -6.18 17.90 27.58
C LYS A 349 -5.50 17.66 26.22
N HIS A 350 -4.19 17.77 26.10
CA HIS A 350 -3.43 17.55 24.88
C HIS A 350 -1.97 17.10 25.16
N THR A 351 -1.43 16.35 24.23
CA THR A 351 0.00 15.98 24.19
C THR A 351 0.60 16.58 22.93
N VAL A 352 1.73 17.26 23.06
CA VAL A 352 2.46 17.86 21.94
C VAL A 352 3.82 17.20 21.83
N LEU A 353 4.19 16.75 20.64
CA LEU A 353 5.49 16.14 20.39
C LEU A 353 6.00 16.46 18.97
N PRO A 354 7.33 16.52 18.79
CA PRO A 354 7.92 16.63 17.48
C PRO A 354 7.79 15.30 16.73
N VAL A 355 7.51 15.35 15.43
CA VAL A 355 7.54 14.18 14.53
C VAL A 355 8.33 14.54 13.29
N THR A 356 9.03 13.59 12.71
CA THR A 356 9.82 13.80 11.50
C THR A 356 9.00 13.45 10.27
N LEU A 357 8.84 14.40 9.35
CA LEU A 357 8.28 14.13 8.02
C LEU A 357 9.34 13.42 7.18
N CYS A 358 9.12 12.14 6.87
CA CYS A 358 10.07 11.29 6.16
C CYS A 358 10.00 11.52 4.63
N ILE A 359 10.45 12.69 4.18
CA ILE A 359 10.66 13.03 2.77
C ILE A 359 12.16 13.20 2.54
N ASN A 360 12.77 12.37 1.68
CA ASN A 360 14.22 12.20 1.61
C ASN A 360 14.89 13.04 0.51
N SER A 361 14.13 13.68 -0.37
CA SER A 361 14.69 14.48 -1.47
C SER A 361 13.77 15.62 -1.88
N SER A 362 14.34 16.64 -2.53
CA SER A 362 13.59 17.75 -3.11
C SER A 362 12.61 17.31 -4.19
N LEU A 363 12.89 16.20 -4.89
CA LEU A 363 11.97 15.63 -5.87
C LEU A 363 10.75 15.00 -5.18
N GLU A 364 10.94 14.21 -4.12
CA GLU A 364 9.83 13.68 -3.32
C GLU A 364 8.99 14.80 -2.70
N GLN A 365 9.63 15.88 -2.28
CA GLN A 365 8.94 17.07 -1.75
C GLN A 365 8.03 17.70 -2.82
N ARG A 366 8.52 17.86 -4.06
CA ARG A 366 7.70 18.35 -5.18
C ARG A 366 6.53 17.41 -5.49
N HIS A 367 6.76 16.09 -5.49
CA HIS A 367 5.70 15.10 -5.65
C HIS A 367 4.62 15.27 -4.57
N PHE A 368 5.04 15.36 -3.31
CA PHE A 368 4.12 15.51 -2.19
C PHE A 368 3.30 16.79 -2.28
N PHE A 369 3.93 17.94 -2.56
CA PHE A 369 3.23 19.23 -2.67
C PHE A 369 2.28 19.30 -3.86
N ALA A 370 2.56 18.60 -4.94
CA ALA A 370 1.61 18.46 -6.04
C ALA A 370 0.37 17.61 -5.68
N GLY A 371 0.39 16.93 -4.51
CA GLY A 371 -0.65 15.99 -4.07
C GLY A 371 -0.38 14.54 -4.50
N GLY A 372 0.85 14.23 -4.89
CA GLY A 372 1.33 12.93 -5.29
C GLY A 372 2.11 12.95 -6.62
N LEU A 373 2.67 11.81 -6.98
CA LEU A 373 3.47 11.64 -8.19
C LEU A 373 2.64 11.90 -9.47
N LEU A 374 1.45 11.32 -9.55
CA LEU A 374 0.61 11.46 -10.74
C LEU A 374 0.18 12.90 -11.01
N PRO A 375 -0.32 13.68 -10.00
CA PRO A 375 -0.55 15.11 -10.15
C PRO A 375 0.69 15.90 -10.56
N TYR A 376 1.85 15.58 -10.00
CA TYR A 376 3.12 16.22 -10.36
C TYR A 376 3.45 15.99 -11.84
N VAL A 377 3.42 14.73 -12.29
CA VAL A 377 3.71 14.40 -13.71
C VAL A 377 2.72 15.09 -14.63
N TRP A 378 1.42 15.07 -14.30
CA TRP A 378 0.39 15.74 -15.09
C TRP A 378 0.65 17.23 -15.23
N SER A 379 1.09 17.90 -14.15
CA SER A 379 1.40 19.34 -14.19
C SER A 379 2.57 19.72 -15.10
N GLN A 380 3.38 18.75 -15.53
CA GLN A 380 4.47 18.98 -16.47
C GLN A 380 4.00 19.03 -17.95
N PHE A 381 2.75 18.62 -18.21
CA PHE A 381 2.14 18.63 -19.55
C PHE A 381 1.15 19.78 -19.76
N LEU A 382 0.87 20.54 -18.72
CA LEU A 382 0.02 21.72 -18.75
C LEU A 382 0.85 23.00 -18.82
#